data_155d4b212e9f6ec7386ff8d18f856bce
#
_entry.id   155d4b212e9f6ec7386ff8d18f856bce
#
_cell.length_a   1.000
_cell.length_b   1.000
_cell.length_c   1.000
_cell.angle_alpha   90.00
_cell.angle_beta   90.00
_cell.angle_gamma   90.00
#
_symmetry.space_group_name_H-M   'P 1'
#
loop_
_entity.id
_entity.type
_entity.pdbx_description
1 polymer ?
#
loop_
_entity_poly.entity_id
_entity_poly.type
_entity_poly.pdbx_seq_one_letter_code
_entity_poly.pdbx_strand_id
1 'polypeptide(L)'
;MIKVGEHITIDFLGVKKDYTPEFYEKVIYKIAKAAKVEILNVASHKFEPQGFTLVALLSESHFSFHTFPERGVISFDFFTCGKVNPKVALKILRKEIEHQRIVTNAFDRSSIGLYDDIYSTPGQKKFYVVKDVLEKFTSKVGQFVEVMDLEEFGHALFIDHEIQVAEKDERIYSSNFFKSSYDLSKRNNNVAIIGGGDGGVARACLENNSNYIDWFELDPEIVDVCYRHLPKVCSKVKKSNKVKTFWGDAFQSIKEIEDSKYDKIFVDLNDDQYCIDLAKKNMRGLKRILKKGGVITAQVGSNDKKPKQVENWCKVLDNSFGNVKVSGAYVPSFDCNWNFASSIMK
;
A
#
# COMPACT_ATOMS: atom_id res chain seq x y z
N MET A 1 20.00 4.52 7.30
CA MET A 1 19.33 5.46 6.36
C MET A 1 20.41 6.37 5.78
N ILE A 2 20.69 6.29 4.49
CA ILE A 2 21.62 7.19 3.82
C ILE A 2 20.78 8.29 3.17
N LYS A 3 20.73 9.46 3.82
CA LYS A 3 20.12 10.65 3.23
C LYS A 3 21.02 11.13 2.09
N VAL A 4 20.52 11.11 0.86
CA VAL A 4 21.24 11.56 -0.35
C VAL A 4 21.12 13.06 -0.53
N GLY A 5 20.00 13.65 -0.10
CA GLY A 5 19.78 15.09 -0.17
C GLY A 5 18.32 15.49 -0.01
N GLU A 6 18.07 16.77 -0.01
CA GLU A 6 16.74 17.37 -0.05
C GLU A 6 16.53 18.10 -1.36
N HIS A 7 15.31 18.01 -1.90
CA HIS A 7 14.94 18.65 -3.15
C HIS A 7 13.62 19.41 -2.96
N ILE A 8 13.58 20.68 -3.36
CA ILE A 8 12.36 21.46 -3.41
C ILE A 8 12.13 21.98 -4.84
N THR A 9 10.92 21.82 -5.33
CA THR A 9 10.44 22.49 -6.54
C THR A 9 9.42 23.54 -6.18
N ILE A 10 9.48 24.70 -6.83
CA ILE A 10 8.61 25.84 -6.55
C ILE A 10 8.14 26.43 -7.88
N ASP A 11 6.86 26.35 -8.17
CA ASP A 11 6.25 26.94 -9.35
C ASP A 11 5.43 28.17 -8.94
N PHE A 12 5.76 29.34 -9.53
CA PHE A 12 5.02 30.58 -9.41
C PHE A 12 4.07 30.69 -10.60
N LEU A 13 2.78 30.82 -10.32
CA LEU A 13 1.72 30.88 -11.33
C LEU A 13 1.07 32.25 -11.33
N GLY A 14 0.64 32.70 -12.51
CA GLY A 14 0.02 34.02 -12.71
C GLY A 14 1.00 35.16 -12.56
N VAL A 15 2.27 34.92 -12.91
CA VAL A 15 3.32 35.95 -12.96
C VAL A 15 3.07 36.84 -14.20
N LYS A 16 2.89 38.12 -13.97
CA LYS A 16 2.64 39.13 -15.04
C LYS A 16 3.89 39.93 -15.39
N LYS A 17 4.86 39.98 -14.48
CA LYS A 17 6.07 40.74 -14.64
C LYS A 17 7.14 39.89 -15.33
N ASP A 18 7.71 40.42 -16.40
CA ASP A 18 8.91 39.87 -17.02
C ASP A 18 10.14 40.37 -16.27
N TYR A 19 10.89 39.42 -15.69
CA TYR A 19 12.10 39.70 -14.94
C TYR A 19 13.31 39.53 -15.83
N THR A 20 14.32 40.39 -15.66
CA THR A 20 15.56 40.35 -16.44
C THR A 20 16.47 39.18 -15.98
N PRO A 21 17.40 38.73 -16.83
CA PRO A 21 18.40 37.73 -16.43
C PRO A 21 19.16 38.13 -15.14
N GLU A 22 19.55 39.38 -15.00
CA GLU A 22 20.28 39.90 -13.83
C GLU A 22 19.45 39.79 -12.55
N PHE A 23 18.13 39.87 -12.65
CA PHE A 23 17.25 39.61 -11.50
C PHE A 23 17.40 38.20 -10.97
N TYR A 24 17.37 37.20 -11.86
CA TYR A 24 17.49 35.79 -11.46
C TYR A 24 18.87 35.49 -10.87
N GLU A 25 19.94 36.03 -11.47
CA GLU A 25 21.28 35.89 -10.92
C GLU A 25 21.38 36.52 -9.52
N LYS A 26 20.87 37.74 -9.32
CA LYS A 26 20.85 38.36 -7.99
C LYS A 26 20.10 37.53 -6.96
N VAL A 27 18.98 36.91 -7.37
CA VAL A 27 18.15 36.13 -6.47
C VAL A 27 18.84 34.80 -6.09
N ILE A 28 19.53 34.10 -7.02
CA ILE A 28 20.27 32.89 -6.67
C ILE A 28 21.40 33.15 -5.68
N TYR A 29 22.15 34.26 -5.83
CA TYR A 29 23.17 34.64 -4.86
C TYR A 29 22.58 34.95 -3.49
N LYS A 30 21.39 35.58 -3.43
CA LYS A 30 20.67 35.83 -2.18
C LYS A 30 20.24 34.51 -1.52
N ILE A 31 19.77 33.57 -2.29
CA ILE A 31 19.39 32.22 -1.80
C ILE A 31 20.62 31.49 -1.31
N ALA A 32 21.70 31.45 -2.09
CA ALA A 32 22.95 30.78 -1.75
C ALA A 32 23.53 31.30 -0.43
N LYS A 33 23.58 32.61 -0.24
CA LYS A 33 24.01 33.26 1.03
C LYS A 33 23.16 32.83 2.20
N ALA A 34 21.83 32.82 2.03
CA ALA A 34 20.89 32.45 3.11
C ALA A 34 20.90 30.95 3.41
N ALA A 35 21.09 30.13 2.39
CA ALA A 35 21.23 28.67 2.50
C ALA A 35 22.64 28.24 2.97
N LYS A 36 23.62 29.16 2.96
CA LYS A 36 25.02 28.88 3.27
C LYS A 36 25.66 27.87 2.32
N VAL A 37 25.33 27.98 1.05
CA VAL A 37 25.92 27.17 -0.03
C VAL A 37 26.80 28.05 -0.93
N GLU A 38 27.82 27.46 -1.54
CA GLU A 38 28.71 28.13 -2.46
C GLU A 38 28.29 27.89 -3.91
N ILE A 39 28.20 28.96 -4.72
CA ILE A 39 27.96 28.87 -6.15
C ILE A 39 29.32 28.72 -6.86
N LEU A 40 29.53 27.59 -7.53
CA LEU A 40 30.76 27.28 -8.28
C LEU A 40 30.71 27.80 -9.70
N ASN A 41 29.56 27.74 -10.35
CA ASN A 41 29.37 28.20 -11.73
C ASN A 41 27.90 28.53 -11.99
N VAL A 42 27.65 29.43 -12.94
CA VAL A 42 26.32 29.78 -13.41
C VAL A 42 26.31 29.72 -14.93
N ALA A 43 25.35 28.98 -15.49
CA ALA A 43 25.07 28.96 -16.91
C ALA A 43 23.64 29.44 -17.15
N SER A 44 23.43 30.27 -18.18
CA SER A 44 22.10 30.76 -18.52
C SER A 44 21.89 30.86 -20.02
N HIS A 45 20.63 30.81 -20.43
CA HIS A 45 20.23 30.97 -21.83
C HIS A 45 18.90 31.72 -21.91
N LYS A 46 18.88 32.76 -22.78
CA LYS A 46 17.66 33.47 -23.13
C LYS A 46 17.12 32.93 -24.44
N PHE A 47 15.86 32.55 -24.46
CA PHE A 47 15.19 32.02 -25.64
C PHE A 47 14.52 33.12 -26.46
N GLU A 48 14.49 32.95 -27.76
CA GLU A 48 13.72 33.78 -28.67
C GLU A 48 12.39 33.08 -29.04
N PRO A 49 11.24 33.76 -29.05
CA PRO A 49 11.06 35.20 -28.77
C PRO A 49 11.02 35.55 -27.26
N GLN A 50 10.91 34.56 -26.37
CA GLN A 50 10.82 34.77 -24.92
C GLN A 50 11.19 33.52 -24.15
N GLY A 51 11.42 33.66 -22.84
CA GLY A 51 11.82 32.60 -21.94
C GLY A 51 13.29 32.71 -21.53
N PHE A 52 13.59 32.20 -20.36
CA PHE A 52 14.91 32.22 -19.78
C PHE A 52 15.15 30.97 -18.93
N THR A 53 16.33 30.40 -19.05
CA THR A 53 16.79 29.32 -18.19
C THR A 53 18.11 29.70 -17.54
N LEU A 54 18.24 29.42 -16.26
CA LEU A 54 19.48 29.57 -15.50
C LEU A 54 19.70 28.32 -14.67
N VAL A 55 20.94 27.80 -14.67
CA VAL A 55 21.39 26.72 -13.81
C VAL A 55 22.63 27.17 -13.05
N ALA A 56 22.61 27.08 -11.74
CA ALA A 56 23.76 27.32 -10.89
C ALA A 56 24.27 26.01 -10.29
N LEU A 57 25.53 25.67 -10.58
CA LEU A 57 26.25 24.59 -9.93
C LEU A 57 26.69 25.05 -8.55
N LEU A 58 26.38 24.25 -7.53
CA LEU A 58 26.79 24.48 -6.14
C LEU A 58 27.83 23.48 -5.70
N SER A 59 28.56 23.78 -4.62
CA SER A 59 29.47 22.82 -3.97
C SER A 59 28.76 21.53 -3.54
N GLU A 60 27.45 21.61 -3.23
CA GLU A 60 26.65 20.47 -2.79
C GLU A 60 25.41 20.23 -3.66
N SER A 61 25.34 20.67 -4.91
CA SER A 61 24.29 20.32 -5.88
C SER A 61 23.96 21.40 -6.92
N HIS A 62 22.70 21.91 -6.99
CA HIS A 62 22.32 22.90 -8.00
C HIS A 62 21.06 23.68 -7.64
N PHE A 63 20.96 24.88 -8.27
CA PHE A 63 19.69 25.60 -8.48
C PHE A 63 19.35 25.62 -9.96
N SER A 64 18.07 25.67 -10.30
CA SER A 64 17.63 26.06 -11.63
C SER A 64 16.43 27.01 -11.61
N PHE A 65 16.37 27.88 -12.62
CA PHE A 65 15.18 28.66 -12.99
C PHE A 65 14.81 28.34 -14.43
N HIS A 66 13.50 28.20 -14.66
CA HIS A 66 12.91 28.15 -16.00
C HIS A 66 11.73 29.11 -16.03
N THR A 67 11.67 29.96 -17.05
CA THR A 67 10.59 30.91 -17.19
C THR A 67 9.77 30.65 -18.44
N PHE A 68 8.47 30.77 -18.33
CA PHE A 68 7.49 30.60 -19.38
C PHE A 68 6.57 31.82 -19.39
N PRO A 69 7.03 32.99 -19.93
CA PRO A 69 6.27 34.23 -19.90
C PRO A 69 4.89 34.12 -20.54
N GLU A 70 4.79 33.33 -21.64
CA GLU A 70 3.54 33.08 -22.34
C GLU A 70 2.48 32.36 -21.50
N ARG A 71 2.92 31.67 -20.44
CA ARG A 71 2.05 30.95 -19.49
C ARG A 71 1.94 31.66 -18.14
N GLY A 72 2.71 32.73 -17.93
CA GLY A 72 2.83 33.39 -16.64
C GLY A 72 3.39 32.48 -15.56
N VAL A 73 4.39 31.64 -15.90
CA VAL A 73 4.98 30.63 -15.01
C VAL A 73 6.47 30.87 -14.84
N ILE A 74 6.95 30.78 -13.60
CA ILE A 74 8.36 30.67 -13.25
C ILE A 74 8.53 29.43 -12.39
N SER A 75 9.35 28.48 -12.84
CA SER A 75 9.71 27.27 -12.10
C SER A 75 11.10 27.42 -11.49
N PHE A 76 11.24 27.05 -10.24
CA PHE A 76 12.51 27.02 -9.52
C PHE A 76 12.74 25.66 -8.89
N ASP A 77 13.97 25.22 -8.95
CA ASP A 77 14.41 23.92 -8.47
C ASP A 77 15.64 24.10 -7.59
N PHE A 78 15.66 23.46 -6.42
CA PHE A 78 16.81 23.42 -5.53
C PHE A 78 17.00 22.02 -4.98
N PHE A 79 18.05 21.37 -5.45
CA PHE A 79 18.53 20.11 -4.87
C PHE A 79 19.81 20.38 -4.07
N THR A 80 19.92 19.78 -2.88
CA THR A 80 21.11 19.83 -2.04
C THR A 80 21.37 18.50 -1.35
N CYS A 81 22.63 18.01 -1.40
CA CYS A 81 23.11 16.88 -0.62
C CYS A 81 23.75 17.31 0.72
N GLY A 82 23.87 18.60 0.96
CA GLY A 82 24.41 19.18 2.19
C GLY A 82 23.38 19.21 3.36
N LYS A 83 23.87 19.60 4.54
CA LYS A 83 23.00 19.84 5.72
C LYS A 83 22.32 21.22 5.62
N VAL A 84 21.58 21.45 4.56
CA VAL A 84 20.92 22.71 4.24
C VAL A 84 19.43 22.49 4.15
N ASN A 85 18.64 23.45 4.65
CA ASN A 85 17.19 23.40 4.47
C ASN A 85 16.81 24.14 3.19
N PRO A 86 16.44 23.47 2.10
CA PRO A 86 16.11 24.11 0.83
C PRO A 86 14.84 24.98 0.89
N LYS A 87 14.01 24.83 1.94
CA LYS A 87 12.82 25.67 2.15
C LYS A 87 13.16 27.15 2.39
N VAL A 88 14.43 27.49 2.65
CA VAL A 88 14.89 28.87 2.72
C VAL A 88 14.67 29.61 1.39
N ALA A 89 14.81 28.90 0.27
CA ALA A 89 14.56 29.46 -1.06
C ALA A 89 13.12 29.93 -1.23
N LEU A 90 12.13 29.14 -0.79
CA LEU A 90 10.73 29.52 -0.85
C LEU A 90 10.45 30.82 -0.10
N LYS A 91 11.05 31.00 1.09
CA LYS A 91 10.87 32.22 1.90
C LYS A 91 11.40 33.49 1.20
N ILE A 92 12.49 33.34 0.44
CA ILE A 92 13.08 34.45 -0.33
C ILE A 92 12.26 34.71 -1.60
N LEU A 93 12.07 33.65 -2.41
CA LEU A 93 11.40 33.77 -3.71
C LEU A 93 9.98 34.31 -3.61
N ARG A 94 9.23 33.90 -2.58
CA ARG A 94 7.89 34.42 -2.32
C ARG A 94 7.82 35.92 -2.14
N LYS A 95 8.92 36.57 -1.73
CA LYS A 95 9.02 38.01 -1.56
C LYS A 95 9.53 38.74 -2.81
N GLU A 96 10.32 38.04 -3.63
CA GLU A 96 10.99 38.65 -4.79
C GLU A 96 10.16 38.51 -6.07
N ILE A 97 9.37 37.45 -6.21
CA ILE A 97 8.57 37.16 -7.39
C ILE A 97 7.11 37.49 -7.12
N GLU A 98 6.56 38.40 -7.92
CA GLU A 98 5.15 38.75 -7.93
C GLU A 98 4.33 37.62 -8.57
N HIS A 99 3.34 37.08 -7.88
CA HIS A 99 2.61 35.89 -8.30
C HIS A 99 1.19 35.87 -7.76
N GLN A 100 0.31 35.08 -8.40
CA GLN A 100 -1.05 34.82 -7.91
C GLN A 100 -1.10 33.58 -7.02
N ARG A 101 -0.33 32.55 -7.37
CA ARG A 101 -0.33 31.25 -6.68
C ARG A 101 1.09 30.66 -6.67
N ILE A 102 1.40 29.90 -5.63
CA ILE A 102 2.62 29.08 -5.54
C ILE A 102 2.21 27.61 -5.40
N VAL A 103 2.89 26.75 -6.15
CA VAL A 103 2.85 25.29 -5.97
C VAL A 103 4.24 24.85 -5.53
N THR A 104 4.32 24.06 -4.48
CA THR A 104 5.61 23.57 -3.96
C THR A 104 5.55 22.07 -3.71
N ASN A 105 6.62 21.37 -4.07
CA ASN A 105 6.84 19.98 -3.68
C ASN A 105 8.20 19.92 -3.00
N ALA A 106 8.31 19.15 -1.93
CA ALA A 106 9.57 18.91 -1.24
C ALA A 106 9.76 17.40 -1.07
N PHE A 107 10.94 16.93 -1.50
CA PHE A 107 11.27 15.51 -1.48
C PHE A 107 12.53 15.31 -0.64
N ASP A 108 12.48 14.38 0.30
CA ASP A 108 13.68 13.85 0.91
C ASP A 108 14.27 12.81 -0.05
N ARG A 109 15.36 13.14 -0.71
CA ARG A 109 16.12 12.21 -1.55
C ARG A 109 17.04 11.41 -0.64
N SER A 110 16.50 10.34 -0.11
CA SER A 110 17.26 9.32 0.60
C SER A 110 17.40 8.09 -0.31
N SER A 111 18.16 7.10 0.12
CA SER A 111 18.13 5.75 -0.48
C SER A 111 16.76 5.09 -0.36
N ILE A 112 15.83 5.78 0.26
CA ILE A 112 14.46 5.39 0.51
C ILE A 112 13.61 5.97 -0.61
N GLY A 113 12.92 5.08 -1.32
CA GLY A 113 11.98 5.46 -2.37
C GLY A 113 10.59 5.77 -1.82
N LEU A 114 9.83 6.51 -2.61
CA LEU A 114 8.38 6.50 -2.50
C LEU A 114 7.87 5.34 -3.34
N TYR A 115 7.12 4.44 -2.74
CA TYR A 115 6.47 3.34 -3.43
C TYR A 115 5.01 3.71 -3.71
N ASP A 116 4.63 3.72 -4.99
CA ASP A 116 3.27 4.08 -5.43
C ASP A 116 2.31 2.93 -5.11
N ASP A 117 1.27 3.21 -4.35
CA ASP A 117 0.23 2.24 -4.05
C ASP A 117 -0.81 2.24 -5.18
N ILE A 118 -0.85 1.14 -5.94
CA ILE A 118 -1.83 0.99 -7.02
C ILE A 118 -3.27 0.84 -6.51
N TYR A 119 -3.45 0.44 -5.24
CA TYR A 119 -4.76 0.33 -4.58
C TYR A 119 -5.20 1.67 -3.99
N SER A 120 -5.14 2.72 -4.79
CA SER A 120 -5.54 4.06 -4.37
C SER A 120 -7.01 4.34 -4.65
N THR A 121 -7.62 5.22 -3.86
CA THR A 121 -8.96 5.74 -4.12
C THR A 121 -8.96 6.55 -5.42
N PRO A 122 -9.98 6.42 -6.30
CA PRO A 122 -10.05 7.21 -7.53
C PRO A 122 -9.87 8.71 -7.28
N GLY A 123 -8.95 9.33 -8.03
CA GLY A 123 -8.60 10.75 -7.87
C GLY A 123 -7.59 11.05 -6.76
N GLN A 124 -7.09 10.05 -6.06
CA GLN A 124 -6.03 10.17 -5.07
C GLN A 124 -4.82 9.32 -5.48
N LYS A 125 -3.65 9.68 -4.96
CA LYS A 125 -2.45 8.86 -5.01
C LYS A 125 -1.91 8.68 -3.61
N LYS A 126 -1.56 7.45 -3.27
CA LYS A 126 -0.95 7.08 -2.00
C LYS A 126 0.45 6.57 -2.25
N PHE A 127 1.37 6.97 -1.39
CA PHE A 127 2.75 6.52 -1.43
C PHE A 127 3.15 6.02 -0.05
N TYR A 128 3.90 4.93 -0.02
CA TYR A 128 4.62 4.50 1.18
C TYR A 128 6.05 5.02 1.14
N VAL A 129 6.56 5.46 2.29
CA VAL A 129 7.99 5.76 2.48
C VAL A 129 8.69 4.45 2.79
N VAL A 130 9.51 3.98 1.84
CA VAL A 130 10.25 2.72 1.93
C VAL A 130 11.64 2.99 2.50
N LYS A 131 12.00 2.34 3.60
CA LYS A 131 13.35 2.37 4.19
C LYS A 131 14.29 1.40 3.51
N ASP A 132 13.79 0.19 3.22
CA ASP A 132 14.57 -0.85 2.58
C ASP A 132 13.67 -1.82 1.82
N VAL A 133 14.21 -2.43 0.77
CA VAL A 133 13.61 -3.54 0.05
C VAL A 133 14.28 -4.81 0.53
N LEU A 134 13.56 -5.60 1.34
CA LEU A 134 14.11 -6.77 2.01
C LEU A 134 14.22 -7.98 1.08
N GLU A 135 13.22 -8.16 0.23
CA GLU A 135 13.20 -9.25 -0.75
C GLU A 135 12.28 -8.90 -1.93
N LYS A 136 12.62 -9.38 -3.12
CA LYS A 136 11.87 -9.15 -4.36
C LYS A 136 12.09 -10.29 -5.34
N PHE A 137 10.98 -10.90 -5.81
CA PHE A 137 11.03 -12.02 -6.76
C PHE A 137 9.68 -12.19 -7.47
N THR A 138 9.68 -12.99 -8.54
CA THR A 138 8.46 -13.52 -9.13
C THR A 138 8.32 -14.97 -8.71
N SER A 139 7.19 -15.31 -8.10
CA SER A 139 6.93 -16.67 -7.61
C SER A 139 6.67 -17.65 -8.76
N LYS A 140 6.71 -18.95 -8.45
CA LYS A 140 6.44 -20.02 -9.44
C LYS A 140 5.03 -20.01 -9.99
N VAL A 141 4.08 -19.41 -9.25
CA VAL A 141 2.70 -19.21 -9.73
C VAL A 141 2.51 -17.92 -10.50
N GLY A 142 3.59 -17.12 -10.68
CA GLY A 142 3.62 -15.92 -11.51
C GLY A 142 3.29 -14.62 -10.78
N GLN A 143 3.19 -14.61 -9.46
CA GLN A 143 2.95 -13.40 -8.66
C GLN A 143 4.26 -12.62 -8.45
N PHE A 144 4.23 -11.31 -8.62
CA PHE A 144 5.35 -10.45 -8.32
C PHE A 144 5.32 -10.05 -6.85
N VAL A 145 6.30 -10.50 -6.10
CA VAL A 145 6.36 -10.38 -4.63
C VAL A 145 7.44 -9.40 -4.23
N GLU A 146 7.09 -8.47 -3.34
CA GLU A 146 8.03 -7.53 -2.74
C GLU A 146 7.79 -7.47 -1.24
N VAL A 147 8.85 -7.58 -0.45
CA VAL A 147 8.82 -7.33 0.99
C VAL A 147 9.67 -6.11 1.29
N MET A 148 9.08 -5.12 1.93
CA MET A 148 9.70 -3.82 2.22
C MET A 148 9.62 -3.48 3.70
N ASP A 149 10.62 -2.76 4.21
CA ASP A 149 10.53 -2.04 5.48
C ASP A 149 9.97 -0.64 5.24
N LEU A 150 8.75 -0.42 5.66
CA LEU A 150 8.06 0.87 5.54
C LEU A 150 8.31 1.72 6.79
N GLU A 151 8.45 3.05 6.61
CA GLU A 151 8.69 4.00 7.72
C GLU A 151 7.58 3.92 8.77
N GLU A 152 6.34 3.96 8.34
CA GLU A 152 5.20 3.97 9.26
C GLU A 152 4.76 2.58 9.70
N PHE A 153 4.76 1.59 8.80
CA PHE A 153 4.07 0.31 9.00
C PHE A 153 4.98 -0.88 9.31
N GLY A 154 6.34 -0.69 9.30
CA GLY A 154 7.30 -1.78 9.46
C GLY A 154 7.36 -2.69 8.24
N HIS A 155 7.70 -3.97 8.44
CA HIS A 155 7.76 -4.89 7.31
C HIS A 155 6.37 -5.11 6.72
N ALA A 156 6.30 -5.03 5.40
CA ALA A 156 5.05 -5.18 4.64
C ALA A 156 5.28 -6.05 3.40
N LEU A 157 4.27 -6.86 3.07
CA LEU A 157 4.22 -7.68 1.87
C LEU A 157 3.38 -6.97 0.81
N PHE A 158 3.91 -6.91 -0.40
CA PHE A 158 3.20 -6.49 -1.60
C PHE A 158 3.17 -7.64 -2.59
N ILE A 159 2.05 -7.83 -3.27
CA ILE A 159 1.88 -8.75 -4.37
C ILE A 159 1.31 -7.96 -5.55
N ASP A 160 1.98 -8.04 -6.71
CA ASP A 160 1.61 -7.31 -7.92
C ASP A 160 1.40 -5.80 -7.66
N HIS A 161 2.31 -5.21 -6.85
CA HIS A 161 2.31 -3.80 -6.42
C HIS A 161 1.17 -3.39 -5.49
N GLU A 162 0.39 -4.32 -4.96
CA GLU A 162 -0.70 -4.08 -4.03
C GLU A 162 -0.31 -4.58 -2.63
N ILE A 163 -0.48 -3.73 -1.60
CA ILE A 163 -0.17 -4.13 -0.23
C ILE A 163 -1.13 -5.22 0.24
N GLN A 164 -0.57 -6.29 0.80
CA GLN A 164 -1.34 -7.42 1.32
C GLN A 164 -1.39 -7.42 2.85
N VAL A 165 -0.29 -7.07 3.50
CA VAL A 165 -0.18 -7.06 4.95
C VAL A 165 0.97 -6.15 5.39
N ALA A 166 0.82 -5.50 6.55
CA ALA A 166 1.90 -4.79 7.23
C ALA A 166 1.93 -5.14 8.73
N GLU A 167 3.14 -5.30 9.30
CA GLU A 167 3.33 -5.80 10.66
C GLU A 167 2.63 -4.99 11.74
N LYS A 168 2.53 -3.67 11.59
CA LYS A 168 2.00 -2.78 12.63
C LYS A 168 0.50 -2.91 12.82
N ASP A 169 -0.25 -3.18 11.76
CA ASP A 169 -1.71 -3.13 11.80
C ASP A 169 -2.41 -4.40 11.30
N GLU A 170 -1.64 -5.42 10.93
CA GLU A 170 -2.17 -6.72 10.52
C GLU A 170 -3.20 -7.27 11.52
N ARG A 171 -2.98 -7.09 12.83
CA ARG A 171 -3.92 -7.54 13.86
C ARG A 171 -5.29 -6.88 13.78
N ILE A 172 -5.39 -5.68 13.24
CA ILE A 172 -6.69 -5.03 13.01
C ILE A 172 -7.46 -5.83 11.96
N TYR A 173 -6.80 -6.22 10.87
CA TYR A 173 -7.40 -7.04 9.82
C TYR A 173 -7.81 -8.42 10.35
N SER A 174 -6.84 -9.24 10.76
CA SER A 174 -7.07 -10.65 11.10
C SER A 174 -8.00 -10.84 12.30
N SER A 175 -7.91 -9.96 13.32
CA SER A 175 -8.80 -10.07 14.48
C SER A 175 -10.25 -9.70 14.16
N ASN A 176 -10.48 -8.69 13.31
CA ASN A 176 -11.83 -8.34 12.88
C ASN A 176 -12.39 -9.36 11.89
N PHE A 177 -11.57 -9.94 11.03
CA PHE A 177 -11.95 -11.06 10.16
C PHE A 177 -12.42 -12.25 10.98
N PHE A 178 -11.64 -12.67 11.97
CA PHE A 178 -12.05 -13.72 12.91
C PHE A 178 -13.32 -13.36 13.67
N LYS A 179 -13.39 -12.15 14.24
CA LYS A 179 -14.51 -11.68 15.04
C LYS A 179 -15.81 -11.66 14.25
N SER A 180 -15.81 -11.26 12.98
CA SER A 180 -16.99 -11.23 12.13
C SER A 180 -17.65 -12.61 12.00
N SER A 181 -16.87 -13.68 11.98
CA SER A 181 -17.33 -15.05 12.04
C SER A 181 -17.77 -15.48 13.44
N TYR A 182 -16.97 -15.12 14.46
CA TYR A 182 -17.19 -15.53 15.84
C TYR A 182 -18.45 -14.92 16.46
N ASP A 183 -18.83 -13.72 16.05
CA ASP A 183 -20.04 -13.04 16.51
C ASP A 183 -21.33 -13.74 16.00
N LEU A 184 -21.25 -14.47 14.89
CA LEU A 184 -22.37 -15.27 14.38
C LEU A 184 -22.47 -16.65 15.02
N SER A 185 -21.33 -17.30 15.31
CA SER A 185 -21.29 -18.60 15.96
C SER A 185 -20.01 -18.75 16.80
N LYS A 186 -20.18 -19.18 18.06
CA LYS A 186 -19.06 -19.46 18.96
C LYS A 186 -18.31 -20.76 18.68
N ARG A 187 -18.86 -21.64 17.82
CA ARG A 187 -18.17 -22.88 17.39
C ARG A 187 -16.91 -22.52 16.61
N ASN A 188 -15.77 -23.07 17.00
CA ASN A 188 -14.47 -22.67 16.47
C ASN A 188 -13.43 -23.79 16.56
N ASN A 189 -13.85 -25.06 16.66
CA ASN A 189 -12.91 -26.17 16.84
C ASN A 189 -12.18 -26.50 15.54
N ASN A 190 -12.92 -26.71 14.46
CA ASN A 190 -12.40 -27.06 13.14
C ASN A 190 -12.58 -25.89 12.18
N VAL A 191 -11.50 -25.40 11.63
CA VAL A 191 -11.46 -24.22 10.76
C VAL A 191 -10.81 -24.56 9.44
N ALA A 192 -11.37 -24.08 8.33
CA ALA A 192 -10.71 -24.03 7.03
C ALA A 192 -10.36 -22.59 6.68
N ILE A 193 -9.19 -22.37 6.12
CA ILE A 193 -8.74 -21.07 5.59
C ILE A 193 -8.36 -21.27 4.13
N ILE A 194 -8.95 -20.48 3.22
CA ILE A 194 -8.70 -20.49 1.79
C ILE A 194 -7.91 -19.24 1.45
N GLY A 195 -6.62 -19.38 1.07
CA GLY A 195 -5.71 -18.25 0.87
C GLY A 195 -5.14 -17.73 2.19
N GLY A 196 -4.83 -16.42 2.25
CA GLY A 196 -4.25 -15.79 3.44
C GLY A 196 -2.80 -16.21 3.71
N GLY A 197 -1.97 -16.16 2.68
CA GLY A 197 -0.58 -16.64 2.67
C GLY A 197 0.34 -16.00 3.71
N ASP A 198 -0.04 -14.85 4.30
CA ASP A 198 0.68 -14.24 5.42
C ASP A 198 0.51 -14.96 6.77
N GLY A 199 -0.53 -15.80 6.89
CA GLY A 199 -0.82 -16.57 8.10
C GLY A 199 -1.50 -15.77 9.23
N GLY A 200 -1.88 -14.52 9.04
CA GLY A 200 -2.52 -13.69 10.06
C GLY A 200 -3.84 -14.25 10.54
N VAL A 201 -4.70 -14.71 9.62
CA VAL A 201 -5.98 -15.35 9.95
C VAL A 201 -5.77 -16.66 10.69
N ALA A 202 -4.80 -17.49 10.26
CA ALA A 202 -4.46 -18.72 10.96
C ALA A 202 -3.98 -18.45 12.40
N ARG A 203 -3.15 -17.43 12.59
CA ARG A 203 -2.75 -16.95 13.92
C ARG A 203 -3.96 -16.50 14.76
N ALA A 204 -4.87 -15.71 14.18
CA ALA A 204 -6.07 -15.27 14.88
C ALA A 204 -6.93 -16.46 15.34
N CYS A 205 -7.07 -17.50 14.50
CA CYS A 205 -7.76 -18.74 14.87
C CYS A 205 -7.07 -19.47 16.05
N LEU A 206 -5.74 -19.59 16.02
CA LEU A 206 -4.96 -20.20 17.12
C LEU A 206 -5.10 -19.41 18.43
N GLU A 207 -5.05 -18.08 18.38
CA GLU A 207 -5.21 -17.21 19.54
C GLU A 207 -6.61 -17.26 20.15
N ASN A 208 -7.60 -17.70 19.38
CA ASN A 208 -8.98 -17.91 19.82
C ASN A 208 -9.34 -19.40 20.02
N ASN A 209 -8.33 -20.23 20.30
CA ASN A 209 -8.47 -21.64 20.70
C ASN A 209 -9.05 -22.58 19.65
N SER A 210 -8.85 -22.31 18.36
CA SER A 210 -9.09 -23.32 17.32
C SER A 210 -8.13 -24.50 17.50
N ASN A 211 -8.63 -25.72 17.36
CA ASN A 211 -7.82 -26.94 17.60
C ASN A 211 -7.34 -27.59 16.32
N TYR A 212 -8.10 -27.45 15.22
CA TYR A 212 -7.77 -28.02 13.92
C TYR A 212 -7.98 -26.95 12.86
N ILE A 213 -6.91 -26.57 12.20
CA ILE A 213 -6.89 -25.55 11.16
C ILE A 213 -6.32 -26.18 9.89
N ASP A 214 -7.16 -26.37 8.90
CA ASP A 214 -6.72 -26.75 7.56
C ASP A 214 -6.58 -25.49 6.73
N TRP A 215 -5.33 -25.19 6.34
CA TRP A 215 -4.96 -23.98 5.60
C TRP A 215 -4.61 -24.35 4.16
N PHE A 216 -5.43 -23.86 3.21
CA PHE A 216 -5.29 -24.14 1.79
C PHE A 216 -4.66 -22.92 1.13
N GLU A 217 -3.41 -23.06 0.68
CA GLU A 217 -2.64 -21.94 0.11
C GLU A 217 -2.03 -22.36 -1.24
N LEU A 218 -2.20 -21.46 -2.22
CA LEU A 218 -1.76 -21.69 -3.59
C LEU A 218 -0.24 -21.60 -3.71
N ASP A 219 0.37 -20.62 -3.05
CA ASP A 219 1.76 -20.27 -3.24
C ASP A 219 2.61 -20.48 -1.97
N PRO A 220 3.38 -21.58 -1.89
CA PRO A 220 4.25 -21.81 -0.74
C PRO A 220 5.37 -20.77 -0.61
N GLU A 221 5.75 -20.06 -1.69
CA GLU A 221 6.81 -19.05 -1.65
C GLU A 221 6.34 -17.78 -0.92
N ILE A 222 5.03 -17.45 -1.00
CA ILE A 222 4.42 -16.38 -0.19
C ILE A 222 4.50 -16.71 1.30
N VAL A 223 4.13 -17.93 1.70
CA VAL A 223 4.20 -18.33 3.11
C VAL A 223 5.64 -18.33 3.60
N ASP A 224 6.59 -18.78 2.78
CA ASP A 224 7.98 -18.87 3.15
C ASP A 224 8.62 -17.47 3.32
N VAL A 225 8.33 -16.53 2.42
CA VAL A 225 8.80 -15.14 2.55
C VAL A 225 8.20 -14.46 3.79
N CYS A 226 6.94 -14.72 4.12
CA CYS A 226 6.32 -14.23 5.34
C CYS A 226 6.99 -14.82 6.58
N TYR A 227 7.34 -16.09 6.56
CA TYR A 227 8.08 -16.72 7.67
C TYR A 227 9.48 -16.14 7.88
N ARG A 228 10.11 -15.61 6.84
CA ARG A 228 11.43 -14.93 6.94
C ARG A 228 11.31 -13.50 7.44
N HIS A 229 10.37 -12.74 6.88
CA HIS A 229 10.35 -11.28 7.03
C HIS A 229 9.21 -10.73 7.91
N LEU A 230 8.16 -11.51 8.14
CA LEU A 230 6.97 -11.12 8.93
C LEU A 230 6.74 -12.02 10.15
N PRO A 231 7.79 -12.31 10.97
CA PRO A 231 7.67 -13.28 12.08
C PRO A 231 6.65 -12.87 13.14
N LYS A 232 6.36 -11.58 13.30
CA LYS A 232 5.33 -11.11 14.24
C LYS A 232 3.93 -11.52 13.80
N VAL A 233 3.72 -11.68 12.49
CA VAL A 233 2.44 -12.13 11.93
C VAL A 233 2.29 -13.64 12.06
N CYS A 234 3.27 -14.42 11.63
CA CYS A 234 3.11 -15.84 11.33
C CYS A 234 3.94 -16.82 12.19
N SER A 235 4.81 -16.36 13.10
CA SER A 235 5.69 -17.27 13.86
C SER A 235 4.95 -18.31 14.72
N LYS A 236 3.77 -17.97 15.25
CA LYS A 236 2.92 -18.90 15.99
C LYS A 236 2.36 -20.01 15.09
N VAL A 237 2.03 -19.66 13.85
CA VAL A 237 1.50 -20.59 12.83
C VAL A 237 2.57 -21.60 12.45
N LYS A 238 3.78 -21.13 12.14
CA LYS A 238 4.95 -21.97 11.80
C LYS A 238 5.26 -23.04 12.84
N LYS A 239 5.07 -22.70 14.14
CA LYS A 239 5.40 -23.58 15.29
C LYS A 239 4.23 -24.45 15.74
N SER A 240 3.04 -24.30 15.17
CA SER A 240 1.83 -24.95 15.64
C SER A 240 1.62 -26.31 14.98
N ASN A 241 1.36 -27.34 15.78
CA ASN A 241 0.91 -28.65 15.31
C ASN A 241 -0.60 -28.71 15.04
N LYS A 242 -1.33 -27.63 15.29
CA LYS A 242 -2.76 -27.50 15.03
C LYS A 242 -3.09 -27.01 13.63
N VAL A 243 -2.08 -26.54 12.90
CA VAL A 243 -2.22 -26.04 11.52
C VAL A 243 -1.65 -27.08 10.54
N LYS A 244 -2.49 -27.53 9.63
CA LYS A 244 -2.09 -28.37 8.50
C LYS A 244 -2.26 -27.55 7.22
N THR A 245 -1.19 -27.39 6.45
CA THR A 245 -1.22 -26.66 5.18
C THR A 245 -1.40 -27.63 4.02
N PHE A 246 -2.28 -27.26 3.10
CA PHE A 246 -2.52 -27.93 1.82
C PHE A 246 -2.07 -26.99 0.71
N TRP A 247 -1.05 -27.41 -0.02
CA TRP A 247 -0.46 -26.61 -1.08
C TRP A 247 -1.17 -26.78 -2.42
N GLY A 248 -1.36 -25.70 -3.15
CA GLY A 248 -1.94 -25.65 -4.48
C GLY A 248 -3.39 -25.17 -4.50
N ASP A 249 -4.12 -25.49 -5.57
CA ASP A 249 -5.51 -25.04 -5.75
C ASP A 249 -6.41 -25.56 -4.62
N ALA A 250 -6.84 -24.64 -3.76
CA ALA A 250 -7.75 -24.93 -2.64
C ALA A 250 -9.03 -25.61 -3.10
N PHE A 251 -9.59 -25.22 -4.25
CA PHE A 251 -10.86 -25.75 -4.75
C PHE A 251 -10.74 -27.14 -5.35
N GLN A 252 -9.54 -27.58 -5.69
CA GLN A 252 -9.28 -29.01 -5.97
C GLN A 252 -9.12 -29.78 -4.66
N SER A 253 -8.32 -29.26 -3.73
CA SER A 253 -8.06 -29.92 -2.45
C SER A 253 -9.32 -30.15 -1.62
N ILE A 254 -10.27 -29.21 -1.58
CA ILE A 254 -11.52 -29.36 -0.82
C ILE A 254 -12.44 -30.46 -1.36
N LYS A 255 -12.26 -30.95 -2.59
CA LYS A 255 -13.04 -32.09 -3.11
C LYS A 255 -12.83 -33.36 -2.31
N GLU A 256 -11.61 -33.55 -1.78
CA GLU A 256 -11.21 -34.72 -0.99
C GLU A 256 -11.56 -34.55 0.51
N ILE A 257 -12.07 -33.37 0.91
CA ILE A 257 -12.47 -33.12 2.29
C ILE A 257 -13.86 -33.72 2.53
N GLU A 258 -14.02 -34.37 3.68
CA GLU A 258 -15.28 -34.93 4.15
C GLU A 258 -16.37 -33.86 4.35
N ASP A 259 -17.62 -34.26 4.21
CA ASP A 259 -18.79 -33.42 4.36
C ASP A 259 -18.91 -32.92 5.82
N SER A 260 -19.38 -31.70 6.02
CA SER A 260 -19.67 -31.15 7.33
C SER A 260 -18.51 -31.26 8.34
N LYS A 261 -17.29 -30.98 7.87
CA LYS A 261 -16.07 -31.04 8.69
C LYS A 261 -15.85 -29.78 9.53
N TYR A 262 -16.10 -28.58 8.94
CA TYR A 262 -15.66 -27.34 9.53
C TYR A 262 -16.77 -26.59 10.27
N ASP A 263 -16.41 -25.97 11.39
CA ASP A 263 -17.26 -25.02 12.10
C ASP A 263 -17.18 -23.63 11.46
N LYS A 264 -16.03 -23.30 10.87
CA LYS A 264 -15.77 -22.04 10.17
C LYS A 264 -14.99 -22.26 8.90
N ILE A 265 -15.30 -21.43 7.90
CA ILE A 265 -14.51 -21.29 6.67
C ILE A 265 -14.19 -19.80 6.52
N PHE A 266 -12.90 -19.47 6.42
CA PHE A 266 -12.43 -18.14 6.04
C PHE A 266 -11.98 -18.18 4.58
N VAL A 267 -12.47 -17.23 3.77
CA VAL A 267 -12.07 -17.05 2.37
C VAL A 267 -11.29 -15.75 2.28
N ASP A 268 -9.96 -15.88 2.23
CA ASP A 268 -8.99 -14.80 2.24
C ASP A 268 -8.25 -14.75 0.91
N LEU A 269 -9.01 -14.54 -0.14
CA LEU A 269 -8.54 -14.37 -1.52
C LEU A 269 -8.56 -12.91 -1.90
N ASN A 270 -7.88 -12.52 -2.98
CA ASN A 270 -7.97 -11.16 -3.51
C ASN A 270 -9.42 -10.76 -3.78
N ASP A 271 -9.71 -9.47 -3.69
CA ASP A 271 -11.05 -8.89 -3.89
C ASP A 271 -11.37 -8.57 -5.36
N ASP A 272 -10.56 -9.09 -6.29
CA ASP A 272 -10.77 -8.91 -7.73
C ASP A 272 -11.93 -9.78 -8.29
N GLN A 273 -12.40 -9.43 -9.47
CA GLN A 273 -13.52 -10.14 -10.10
C GLN A 273 -13.20 -11.62 -10.41
N TYR A 274 -11.94 -11.93 -10.71
CA TYR A 274 -11.53 -13.32 -10.97
C TYR A 274 -11.71 -14.20 -9.73
N CYS A 275 -11.26 -13.73 -8.57
CA CYS A 275 -11.42 -14.47 -7.31
C CYS A 275 -12.89 -14.59 -6.88
N ILE A 276 -13.70 -13.55 -7.12
CA ILE A 276 -15.16 -13.60 -6.89
C ILE A 276 -15.81 -14.70 -7.74
N ASP A 277 -15.51 -14.74 -9.04
CA ASP A 277 -16.07 -15.73 -9.96
C ASP A 277 -15.58 -17.15 -9.63
N LEU A 278 -14.33 -17.29 -9.23
CA LEU A 278 -13.76 -18.55 -8.78
C LEU A 278 -14.46 -19.06 -7.51
N ALA A 279 -14.66 -18.21 -6.51
CA ALA A 279 -15.40 -18.57 -5.30
C ALA A 279 -16.86 -18.94 -5.62
N LYS A 280 -17.54 -18.15 -6.47
CA LYS A 280 -18.92 -18.40 -6.91
C LYS A 280 -19.05 -19.79 -7.55
N LYS A 281 -18.13 -20.17 -8.44
CA LYS A 281 -18.10 -21.48 -9.12
C LYS A 281 -17.96 -22.64 -8.12
N ASN A 282 -17.23 -22.42 -7.03
CA ASN A 282 -16.88 -23.44 -6.05
C ASN A 282 -17.72 -23.40 -4.75
N MET A 283 -18.70 -22.49 -4.67
CA MET A 283 -19.49 -22.28 -3.46
C MET A 283 -20.25 -23.53 -2.98
N ARG A 284 -20.66 -24.44 -3.92
CA ARG A 284 -21.26 -25.73 -3.58
C ARG A 284 -20.32 -26.62 -2.77
N GLY A 285 -19.02 -26.64 -3.14
CA GLY A 285 -17.98 -27.38 -2.42
C GLY A 285 -17.77 -26.82 -1.01
N LEU A 286 -17.65 -25.49 -0.89
CA LEU A 286 -17.53 -24.83 0.42
C LEU A 286 -18.75 -25.11 1.32
N LYS A 287 -19.94 -25.07 0.75
CA LYS A 287 -21.19 -25.41 1.47
C LYS A 287 -21.19 -26.84 1.98
N ARG A 288 -20.72 -27.79 1.19
CA ARG A 288 -20.65 -29.21 1.54
C ARG A 288 -19.77 -29.49 2.75
N ILE A 289 -18.60 -28.86 2.82
CA ILE A 289 -17.62 -29.10 3.90
C ILE A 289 -17.93 -28.31 5.18
N LEU A 290 -18.87 -27.36 5.13
CA LEU A 290 -19.30 -26.57 6.28
C LEU A 290 -20.40 -27.29 7.06
N LYS A 291 -20.27 -27.36 8.37
CA LYS A 291 -21.30 -27.96 9.26
C LYS A 291 -22.56 -27.11 9.27
N LYS A 292 -23.69 -27.74 9.54
CA LYS A 292 -24.92 -27.03 9.88
C LYS A 292 -24.71 -26.15 11.11
N GLY A 293 -25.08 -24.89 11.02
CA GLY A 293 -24.79 -23.86 12.03
C GLY A 293 -23.34 -23.36 12.03
N GLY A 294 -22.53 -23.82 11.08
CA GLY A 294 -21.19 -23.28 10.81
C GLY A 294 -21.25 -21.96 10.06
N VAL A 295 -20.15 -21.20 10.05
CA VAL A 295 -20.08 -19.87 9.46
C VAL A 295 -19.02 -19.85 8.34
N ILE A 296 -19.39 -19.29 7.20
CA ILE A 296 -18.44 -18.87 6.16
C ILE A 296 -18.28 -17.36 6.25
N THR A 297 -17.03 -16.91 6.18
CA THR A 297 -16.69 -15.49 6.16
C THR A 297 -15.68 -15.25 5.05
N ALA A 298 -15.93 -14.24 4.21
CA ALA A 298 -14.99 -13.81 3.18
C ALA A 298 -14.51 -12.38 3.47
N GLN A 299 -13.24 -12.10 3.20
CA GLN A 299 -12.83 -10.74 2.97
C GLN A 299 -13.45 -10.26 1.65
N VAL A 300 -13.95 -9.03 1.61
CA VAL A 300 -14.71 -8.55 0.45
C VAL A 300 -14.22 -7.19 -0.05
N GLY A 301 -13.10 -6.71 0.46
CA GLY A 301 -12.51 -5.45 0.06
C GLY A 301 -13.14 -4.23 0.75
N SER A 302 -12.96 -3.07 0.14
CA SER A 302 -13.39 -1.79 0.69
C SER A 302 -14.50 -1.13 -0.13
N ASN A 303 -15.56 -0.69 0.54
CA ASN A 303 -16.60 0.14 -0.09
C ASN A 303 -16.06 1.51 -0.55
N ASP A 304 -15.02 2.00 0.12
CA ASP A 304 -14.43 3.30 -0.21
C ASP A 304 -13.68 3.26 -1.55
N LYS A 305 -13.15 2.09 -1.91
CA LYS A 305 -12.31 1.90 -3.10
C LYS A 305 -13.00 1.12 -4.22
N LYS A 306 -13.64 0.00 -3.89
CA LYS A 306 -14.23 -0.94 -4.87
C LYS A 306 -15.65 -1.39 -4.48
N PRO A 307 -16.63 -0.49 -4.36
CA PRO A 307 -17.98 -0.82 -3.84
C PRO A 307 -18.71 -1.91 -4.64
N LYS A 308 -18.53 -1.95 -5.96
CA LYS A 308 -19.13 -2.99 -6.82
C LYS A 308 -18.61 -4.40 -6.50
N GLN A 309 -17.33 -4.53 -6.17
CA GLN A 309 -16.75 -5.82 -5.80
C GLN A 309 -17.27 -6.29 -4.44
N VAL A 310 -17.39 -5.40 -3.47
CA VAL A 310 -18.03 -5.71 -2.18
C VAL A 310 -19.46 -6.20 -2.39
N GLU A 311 -20.24 -5.50 -3.21
CA GLU A 311 -21.61 -5.90 -3.56
C GLU A 311 -21.66 -7.29 -4.24
N ASN A 312 -20.75 -7.54 -5.20
CA ASN A 312 -20.67 -8.83 -5.91
C ASN A 312 -20.34 -9.98 -4.95
N TRP A 313 -19.38 -9.82 -4.04
CA TRP A 313 -19.06 -10.80 -3.02
C TRP A 313 -20.26 -11.08 -2.10
N CYS A 314 -20.92 -10.04 -1.62
CA CYS A 314 -22.11 -10.18 -0.78
C CYS A 314 -23.22 -10.96 -1.51
N LYS A 315 -23.46 -10.68 -2.79
CA LYS A 315 -24.43 -11.44 -3.60
C LYS A 315 -24.07 -12.91 -3.75
N VAL A 316 -22.79 -13.25 -3.92
CA VAL A 316 -22.32 -14.64 -4.02
C VAL A 316 -22.61 -15.40 -2.73
N LEU A 317 -22.34 -14.81 -1.57
CA LEU A 317 -22.62 -15.41 -0.27
C LEU A 317 -24.13 -15.50 0.01
N ASP A 318 -24.89 -14.42 -0.28
CA ASP A 318 -26.33 -14.39 -0.02
C ASP A 318 -27.09 -15.41 -0.85
N ASN A 319 -26.76 -15.55 -2.12
CA ASN A 319 -27.35 -16.56 -3.00
C ASN A 319 -27.08 -18.00 -2.53
N SER A 320 -25.98 -18.23 -1.82
CA SER A 320 -25.58 -19.58 -1.39
C SER A 320 -26.00 -19.93 0.02
N PHE A 321 -25.99 -18.98 0.94
CA PHE A 321 -26.22 -19.19 2.37
C PHE A 321 -27.38 -18.35 2.93
N GLY A 322 -27.65 -17.19 2.33
CA GLY A 322 -28.63 -16.18 2.78
C GLY A 322 -28.16 -15.41 4.02
N ASN A 323 -28.84 -14.29 4.31
CA ASN A 323 -28.62 -13.49 5.51
C ASN A 323 -27.16 -13.05 5.74
N VAL A 324 -26.53 -12.48 4.72
CA VAL A 324 -25.17 -11.94 4.81
C VAL A 324 -25.12 -10.79 5.80
N LYS A 325 -24.18 -10.87 6.75
CA LYS A 325 -23.81 -9.77 7.62
C LYS A 325 -22.45 -9.23 7.23
N VAL A 326 -22.36 -7.92 7.04
CA VAL A 326 -21.11 -7.22 6.74
C VAL A 326 -20.63 -6.48 7.98
N SER A 327 -19.38 -6.65 8.31
CA SER A 327 -18.66 -5.87 9.32
C SER A 327 -17.36 -5.36 8.72
N GLY A 328 -16.71 -4.39 9.33
CA GLY A 328 -15.47 -3.85 8.83
C GLY A 328 -14.63 -3.21 9.91
N ALA A 329 -13.39 -2.89 9.54
CA ALA A 329 -12.47 -2.14 10.38
C ALA A 329 -11.58 -1.26 9.49
N TYR A 330 -11.23 -0.09 9.99
CA TYR A 330 -10.24 0.76 9.32
C TYR A 330 -8.86 0.15 9.48
N VAL A 331 -8.19 -0.15 8.36
CA VAL A 331 -6.82 -0.67 8.31
C VAL A 331 -5.91 0.46 7.84
N PRO A 332 -5.07 1.02 8.72
CA PRO A 332 -4.25 2.20 8.39
C PRO A 332 -3.33 2.01 7.19
N SER A 333 -2.68 0.84 7.06
CA SER A 333 -1.81 0.57 5.92
C SER A 333 -2.58 0.51 4.60
N PHE A 334 -3.85 0.11 4.61
CA PHE A 334 -4.72 0.12 3.44
C PHE A 334 -5.40 1.48 3.21
N ASP A 335 -5.40 2.36 4.23
CA ASP A 335 -6.08 3.67 4.22
C ASP A 335 -7.56 3.58 3.82
N CYS A 336 -8.26 2.62 4.37
CA CYS A 336 -9.69 2.44 4.14
C CYS A 336 -10.35 1.50 5.16
N ASN A 337 -11.68 1.53 5.21
CA ASN A 337 -12.45 0.52 5.91
C ASN A 337 -12.46 -0.77 5.08
N TRP A 338 -11.89 -1.84 5.63
CA TRP A 338 -11.90 -3.16 5.03
C TRP A 338 -13.08 -3.96 5.54
N ASN A 339 -13.79 -4.65 4.65
CA ASN A 339 -15.04 -5.31 4.97
C ASN A 339 -14.92 -6.84 4.95
N PHE A 340 -15.68 -7.47 5.82
CA PHE A 340 -15.82 -8.92 5.94
C PHE A 340 -17.31 -9.27 5.87
N ALA A 341 -17.65 -10.19 4.97
CA ALA A 341 -19.02 -10.66 4.80
C ALA A 341 -19.17 -12.07 5.34
N SER A 342 -20.12 -12.29 6.19
CA SER A 342 -20.34 -13.56 6.91
C SER A 342 -21.75 -14.08 6.77
N SER A 343 -21.90 -15.41 6.63
CA SER A 343 -23.18 -16.10 6.61
C SER A 343 -23.16 -17.40 7.40
N ILE A 344 -24.30 -17.79 7.97
CA ILE A 344 -24.48 -19.05 8.71
C ILE A 344 -25.10 -20.10 7.78
N MET A 345 -24.55 -21.32 7.80
CA MET A 345 -25.13 -22.50 7.18
C MET A 345 -26.40 -22.94 7.95
N LYS A 346 -27.56 -22.87 7.30
CA LYS A 346 -28.84 -23.31 7.84
C LYS A 346 -29.02 -24.82 7.86
#